data_5902fa4c749226c3faebce78e0e066dd
#
_entry.id   5902fa4c749226c3faebce78e0e066dd
#
_cell.length_a   1.000
_cell.length_b   1.000
_cell.length_c   1.000
_cell.angle_alpha   90.00
_cell.angle_beta   90.00
_cell.angle_gamma   90.00
#
_symmetry.space_group_name_H-M   'P 1'
#
loop_
_entity.id
_entity.type
_entity.pdbx_description
1 polymer ?
#
loop_
_entity_poly.entity_id
_entity_poly.type
_entity_poly.pdbx_seq_one_letter_code
_entity_poly.pdbx_strand_id
1 'polypeptide(L)'
;MTLNKTALCLLLLLLVNRGWAARLAIVIDDIGYRSDDQKIYDLPKEISVAIIPSAPNALIRAKQAKQQGRDILIHQPMQPKSNIKLEQEGLRLGMTAAQVTEKINYARQRVPYAIGLNNHMGSAATADRTLMTYLMQNLEKYKLFFLDSRTIGSSVASKVARENGVVALDRHIFLDDSDDYADVQRQFQLSLQYARRHGTAIVIGHPRKNTIRVLQQGIADLPPDIQLVGMGSLWRNEKVIPPKPFILLFNDPPASTSIEPFEKYPLLRGVPE
;
A
#
# COMPACT_ATOMS: atom_id res chain seq x y z
N MET A 1 9.83 49.74 23.92
CA MET A 1 9.89 48.29 24.23
C MET A 1 10.60 47.56 23.09
N THR A 2 11.88 47.31 23.21
CA THR A 2 12.69 46.61 22.21
C THR A 2 12.55 45.11 22.45
N LEU A 3 11.87 44.43 21.56
CA LEU A 3 11.80 42.96 21.60
C LEU A 3 13.19 42.39 21.38
N ASN A 4 13.65 41.61 22.35
CA ASN A 4 14.97 41.00 22.33
C ASN A 4 15.12 40.10 21.11
N LYS A 5 16.13 40.28 20.26
CA LYS A 5 16.38 39.51 19.03
C LYS A 5 16.48 37.99 19.28
N THR A 6 16.86 37.58 20.47
CA THR A 6 16.86 36.18 20.94
C THR A 6 15.46 35.58 21.10
N ALA A 7 14.45 36.36 21.50
CA ALA A 7 13.07 35.90 21.63
C ALA A 7 12.44 35.68 20.25
N LEU A 8 12.82 36.46 19.24
CA LEU A 8 12.32 36.29 17.86
C LEU A 8 12.85 35.02 17.18
N CYS A 9 14.12 34.65 17.46
CA CYS A 9 14.68 33.36 16.96
C CYS A 9 14.02 32.14 17.60
N LEU A 10 13.65 32.21 18.89
CA LEU A 10 12.93 31.11 19.56
C LEU A 10 11.48 30.95 19.04
N LEU A 11 10.85 32.04 18.66
CA LEU A 11 9.46 32.01 18.13
C LEU A 11 9.42 31.48 16.70
N LEU A 12 10.45 31.66 15.88
CA LEU A 12 10.56 31.11 14.54
C LEU A 12 10.82 29.59 14.52
N LEU A 13 11.44 29.03 15.56
CA LEU A 13 11.66 27.59 15.70
C LEU A 13 10.41 26.81 16.11
N LEU A 14 9.35 27.48 16.59
CA LEU A 14 8.07 26.85 16.97
C LEU A 14 7.07 26.70 15.82
N LEU A 15 7.36 27.27 14.65
CA LEU A 15 6.56 27.09 13.42
C LEU A 15 7.05 25.90 12.57
N VAL A 16 7.57 24.84 13.20
CA VAL A 16 7.67 23.55 12.51
C VAL A 16 6.25 23.10 12.25
N ASN A 17 5.76 23.38 11.03
CA ASN A 17 4.56 22.82 10.51
C ASN A 17 4.54 21.34 10.85
N ARG A 18 3.68 20.92 11.78
CA ARG A 18 3.32 19.52 11.97
C ARG A 18 2.52 19.07 10.75
N GLY A 19 3.17 19.12 9.59
CA GLY A 19 2.61 18.54 8.38
C GLY A 19 2.41 17.06 8.64
N TRP A 20 1.18 16.61 8.53
CA TRP A 20 0.88 15.18 8.54
C TRP A 20 1.64 14.56 7.40
N ALA A 21 2.44 13.54 7.66
CA ALA A 21 3.14 12.84 6.60
C ALA A 21 2.10 12.27 5.62
N ALA A 22 2.31 12.49 4.32
CA ALA A 22 1.48 11.91 3.30
C ALA A 22 1.63 10.39 3.32
N ARG A 23 0.55 9.65 3.04
CA ARG A 23 0.52 8.19 3.09
C ARG A 23 0.70 7.60 1.70
N LEU A 24 1.62 6.64 1.56
CA LEU A 24 1.79 5.83 0.37
C LEU A 24 1.42 4.39 0.72
N ALA A 25 0.36 3.85 0.13
CA ALA A 25 -0.02 2.45 0.23
C ALA A 25 0.22 1.76 -1.11
N ILE A 26 0.95 0.64 -1.08
CA ILE A 26 1.30 -0.12 -2.28
C ILE A 26 0.73 -1.52 -2.14
N VAL A 27 0.07 -2.00 -3.20
CA VAL A 27 -0.43 -3.37 -3.33
C VAL A 27 0.25 -4.02 -4.51
N ILE A 28 0.76 -5.23 -4.33
CA ILE A 28 1.27 -6.06 -5.42
C ILE A 28 0.24 -7.12 -5.74
N ASP A 29 -0.33 -7.01 -6.93
CA ASP A 29 -1.33 -7.91 -7.49
C ASP A 29 -0.70 -9.19 -8.09
N ASP A 30 -1.51 -10.11 -8.58
CA ASP A 30 -1.15 -11.34 -9.30
C ASP A 30 -0.24 -12.32 -8.52
N ILE A 31 -0.25 -12.27 -7.20
CA ILE A 31 0.55 -13.17 -6.36
C ILE A 31 -0.01 -14.59 -6.36
N GLY A 32 0.88 -15.58 -6.47
CA GLY A 32 0.58 -16.98 -6.26
C GLY A 32 0.83 -17.90 -7.45
N TYR A 33 1.05 -17.37 -8.65
CA TYR A 33 1.38 -18.16 -9.83
C TYR A 33 2.88 -18.46 -9.97
N ARG A 34 3.74 -17.53 -9.54
CA ARG A 34 5.18 -17.59 -9.83
C ARG A 34 5.97 -18.00 -8.59
N SER A 35 7.04 -18.73 -8.82
CA SER A 35 8.00 -19.08 -7.75
C SER A 35 8.79 -17.85 -7.27
N ASP A 36 9.08 -16.91 -8.17
CA ASP A 36 9.83 -15.69 -7.89
C ASP A 36 8.99 -14.58 -7.20
N ASP A 37 7.69 -14.81 -6.97
CA ASP A 37 6.86 -13.97 -6.06
C ASP A 37 7.52 -13.82 -4.68
N GLN A 38 8.46 -14.72 -4.33
CA GLN A 38 9.24 -14.64 -3.10
C GLN A 38 9.91 -13.28 -2.93
N LYS A 39 10.40 -12.67 -3.99
CA LYS A 39 11.07 -11.37 -3.96
C LYS A 39 10.20 -10.22 -3.46
N ILE A 40 8.86 -10.35 -3.56
CA ILE A 40 7.92 -9.38 -3.00
C ILE A 40 7.94 -9.44 -1.47
N TYR A 41 8.16 -10.61 -0.91
CA TYR A 41 8.20 -10.83 0.54
C TYR A 41 9.51 -10.35 1.18
N ASP A 42 10.52 -10.02 0.36
CA ASP A 42 11.77 -9.38 0.80
C ASP A 42 11.64 -7.84 0.90
N LEU A 43 10.54 -7.26 0.36
CA LEU A 43 10.21 -5.85 0.51
C LEU A 43 9.62 -5.57 1.91
N PRO A 44 9.55 -4.29 2.36
CA PRO A 44 8.92 -3.93 3.63
C PRO A 44 7.51 -4.51 3.79
N LYS A 45 7.15 -4.91 5.01
CA LYS A 45 5.86 -5.55 5.32
C LYS A 45 4.64 -4.66 5.07
N GLU A 46 4.84 -3.36 5.01
CA GLU A 46 3.81 -2.36 4.69
C GLU A 46 3.32 -2.49 3.24
N ILE A 47 4.09 -3.12 2.34
CA ILE A 47 3.60 -3.46 1.00
C ILE A 47 2.60 -4.60 1.14
N SER A 48 1.34 -4.32 0.82
CA SER A 48 0.26 -5.30 0.83
C SER A 48 0.36 -6.22 -0.38
N VAL A 49 -0.15 -7.44 -0.26
CA VAL A 49 -0.19 -8.40 -1.36
C VAL A 49 -1.60 -8.81 -1.68
N ALA A 50 -1.93 -8.88 -2.98
CA ALA A 50 -3.20 -9.39 -3.46
C ALA A 50 -2.98 -10.72 -4.20
N ILE A 51 -3.61 -11.77 -3.68
CA ILE A 51 -3.34 -13.15 -4.04
C ILE A 51 -4.49 -13.71 -4.86
N ILE A 52 -4.20 -14.27 -6.03
CA ILE A 52 -5.21 -14.92 -6.87
C ILE A 52 -5.60 -16.28 -6.24
N PRO A 53 -6.87 -16.50 -5.90
CA PRO A 53 -7.31 -17.70 -5.19
C PRO A 53 -7.04 -19.01 -5.95
N SER A 54 -7.19 -18.99 -7.27
CA SER A 54 -6.95 -20.16 -8.15
C SER A 54 -5.47 -20.47 -8.38
N ALA A 55 -4.57 -19.56 -7.98
CA ALA A 55 -3.14 -19.76 -8.15
C ALA A 55 -2.62 -20.96 -7.32
N PRO A 56 -1.68 -21.75 -7.84
CA PRO A 56 -1.20 -22.97 -7.17
C PRO A 56 -0.60 -22.69 -5.79
N ASN A 57 0.09 -21.56 -5.63
CA ASN A 57 0.78 -21.18 -4.39
C ASN A 57 -0.05 -20.26 -3.48
N ALA A 58 -1.34 -20.01 -3.77
CA ALA A 58 -2.17 -19.04 -3.05
C ALA A 58 -2.10 -19.22 -1.51
N LEU A 59 -2.37 -20.44 -1.03
CA LEU A 59 -2.37 -20.73 0.41
C LEU A 59 -1.00 -20.55 1.06
N ILE A 60 0.08 -20.96 0.37
CA ILE A 60 1.46 -20.83 0.89
C ILE A 60 1.81 -19.34 1.00
N ARG A 61 1.51 -18.55 -0.02
CA ARG A 61 1.76 -17.11 -0.04
C ARG A 61 0.94 -16.34 1.00
N ALA A 62 -0.33 -16.74 1.21
CA ALA A 62 -1.16 -16.15 2.26
C ALA A 62 -0.60 -16.43 3.67
N LYS A 63 -0.14 -17.66 3.94
CA LYS A 63 0.50 -18.01 5.22
C LYS A 63 1.79 -17.23 5.44
N GLN A 64 2.63 -17.11 4.41
CA GLN A 64 3.87 -16.34 4.47
C GLN A 64 3.62 -14.86 4.76
N ALA A 65 2.66 -14.23 4.06
CA ALA A 65 2.28 -12.84 4.30
C ALA A 65 1.78 -12.65 5.74
N LYS A 66 0.96 -13.57 6.25
CA LYS A 66 0.47 -13.55 7.64
C LYS A 66 1.60 -13.62 8.66
N GLN A 67 2.60 -14.48 8.44
CA GLN A 67 3.77 -14.61 9.32
C GLN A 67 4.58 -13.32 9.40
N GLN A 68 4.64 -12.56 8.29
CA GLN A 68 5.31 -11.25 8.25
C GLN A 68 4.46 -10.11 8.83
N GLY A 69 3.19 -10.33 9.17
CA GLY A 69 2.25 -9.28 9.55
C GLY A 69 1.88 -8.35 8.39
N ARG A 70 1.98 -8.85 7.17
CA ARG A 70 1.65 -8.13 5.93
C ARG A 70 0.15 -8.18 5.67
N ASP A 71 -0.42 -7.07 5.20
CA ASP A 71 -1.82 -7.03 4.79
C ASP A 71 -2.06 -7.85 3.52
N ILE A 72 -3.14 -8.63 3.53
CA ILE A 72 -3.47 -9.58 2.48
C ILE A 72 -4.83 -9.22 1.88
N LEU A 73 -4.91 -9.16 0.55
CA LEU A 73 -6.15 -9.04 -0.20
C LEU A 73 -6.39 -10.31 -1.02
N ILE A 74 -7.65 -10.63 -1.23
CA ILE A 74 -8.07 -11.56 -2.27
C ILE A 74 -8.03 -10.82 -3.61
N HIS A 75 -7.21 -11.28 -4.55
CA HIS A 75 -7.21 -10.76 -5.92
C HIS A 75 -8.18 -11.56 -6.76
N GLN A 76 -9.45 -11.14 -6.75
CA GLN A 76 -10.55 -11.91 -7.31
C GLN A 76 -10.63 -11.75 -8.84
N PRO A 77 -10.48 -12.82 -9.62
CA PRO A 77 -10.72 -12.78 -11.04
C PRO A 77 -12.16 -12.37 -11.36
N MET A 78 -12.33 -11.41 -12.25
CA MET A 78 -13.62 -10.88 -12.65
C MET A 78 -13.68 -10.63 -14.16
N GLN A 79 -14.85 -10.82 -14.75
CA GLN A 79 -15.04 -10.74 -16.20
C GLN A 79 -14.59 -9.40 -16.78
N PRO A 80 -13.64 -9.41 -17.75
CA PRO A 80 -13.28 -8.22 -18.52
C PRO A 80 -14.24 -7.98 -19.67
N LYS A 81 -14.18 -6.80 -20.29
CA LYS A 81 -14.84 -6.51 -21.57
C LYS A 81 -14.15 -7.16 -22.76
N SER A 82 -12.85 -7.40 -22.65
CA SER A 82 -12.07 -8.09 -23.67
C SER A 82 -12.33 -9.60 -23.67
N ASN A 83 -11.97 -10.27 -24.78
CA ASN A 83 -12.07 -11.72 -24.91
C ASN A 83 -10.94 -12.49 -24.20
N ILE A 84 -10.31 -11.90 -23.22
CA ILE A 84 -9.28 -12.58 -22.41
C ILE A 84 -9.97 -13.69 -21.61
N LYS A 85 -9.37 -14.88 -21.61
CA LYS A 85 -9.86 -16.02 -20.85
C LYS A 85 -9.84 -15.71 -19.36
N LEU A 86 -11.00 -15.78 -18.75
CA LEU A 86 -11.16 -15.64 -17.30
C LEU A 86 -10.97 -17.00 -16.63
N GLU A 87 -10.31 -17.03 -15.49
CA GLU A 87 -10.15 -18.21 -14.65
C GLU A 87 -11.52 -18.82 -14.29
N GLN A 88 -11.53 -20.12 -14.03
CA GLN A 88 -12.75 -20.88 -13.73
C GLN A 88 -13.49 -20.31 -12.50
N GLU A 89 -12.73 -19.83 -11.49
CA GLU A 89 -13.26 -19.28 -10.25
C GLU A 89 -13.59 -17.77 -10.35
N GLY A 90 -13.54 -17.21 -11.57
CA GLY A 90 -13.82 -15.80 -11.81
C GLY A 90 -15.31 -15.45 -11.75
N LEU A 91 -15.61 -14.24 -11.27
CA LEU A 91 -16.96 -13.69 -11.25
C LEU A 91 -17.37 -13.24 -12.66
N ARG A 92 -18.57 -13.66 -13.09
CA ARG A 92 -19.12 -13.43 -14.45
C ARG A 92 -20.45 -12.72 -14.38
N LEU A 93 -20.75 -11.95 -15.40
CA LEU A 93 -22.08 -11.36 -15.57
C LEU A 93 -23.15 -12.47 -15.59
N GLY A 94 -24.33 -12.17 -15.05
CA GLY A 94 -25.44 -13.10 -14.97
C GLY A 94 -25.35 -14.17 -13.87
N MET A 95 -24.28 -14.20 -13.07
CA MET A 95 -24.22 -15.07 -11.90
C MET A 95 -25.31 -14.71 -10.88
N THR A 96 -25.88 -15.73 -10.25
CA THR A 96 -26.80 -15.58 -9.12
C THR A 96 -26.03 -15.22 -7.84
N ALA A 97 -26.73 -14.70 -6.83
CA ALA A 97 -26.15 -14.43 -5.51
C ALA A 97 -25.50 -15.67 -4.88
N ALA A 98 -26.12 -16.86 -5.06
CA ALA A 98 -25.60 -18.13 -4.56
C ALA A 98 -24.26 -18.49 -5.23
N GLN A 99 -24.18 -18.35 -6.54
CA GLN A 99 -22.93 -18.61 -7.29
C GLN A 99 -21.82 -17.65 -6.89
N VAL A 100 -22.12 -16.36 -6.71
CA VAL A 100 -21.13 -15.39 -6.21
C VAL A 100 -20.65 -15.79 -4.82
N THR A 101 -21.57 -16.18 -3.93
CA THR A 101 -21.22 -16.62 -2.56
C THR A 101 -20.32 -17.86 -2.59
N GLU A 102 -20.57 -18.82 -3.45
CA GLU A 102 -19.72 -20.00 -3.62
C GLU A 102 -18.29 -19.61 -4.03
N LYS A 103 -18.14 -18.72 -5.02
CA LYS A 103 -16.83 -18.25 -5.47
C LYS A 103 -16.06 -17.49 -4.36
N ILE A 104 -16.76 -16.65 -3.60
CA ILE A 104 -16.12 -15.91 -2.50
C ILE A 104 -15.73 -16.84 -1.33
N ASN A 105 -16.56 -17.85 -1.04
CA ASN A 105 -16.20 -18.87 -0.05
C ASN A 105 -14.93 -19.64 -0.45
N TYR A 106 -14.85 -20.07 -1.71
CA TYR A 106 -13.64 -20.69 -2.25
C TYR A 106 -12.43 -19.75 -2.12
N ALA A 107 -12.58 -18.50 -2.55
CA ALA A 107 -11.50 -17.53 -2.50
C ALA A 107 -10.97 -17.34 -1.07
N ARG A 108 -11.85 -17.25 -0.08
CA ARG A 108 -11.48 -17.13 1.34
C ARG A 108 -10.77 -18.37 1.91
N GLN A 109 -11.12 -19.57 1.45
CA GLN A 109 -10.42 -20.79 1.84
C GLN A 109 -9.01 -20.83 1.26
N ARG A 110 -8.84 -20.34 0.04
CA ARG A 110 -7.56 -20.33 -0.67
C ARG A 110 -6.64 -19.18 -0.21
N VAL A 111 -7.23 -18.04 0.19
CA VAL A 111 -6.51 -16.87 0.67
C VAL A 111 -7.01 -16.52 2.09
N PRO A 112 -6.68 -17.34 3.09
CA PRO A 112 -7.05 -17.06 4.47
C PRO A 112 -6.32 -15.81 4.97
N TYR A 113 -6.87 -15.19 6.02
CA TYR A 113 -6.35 -13.96 6.66
C TYR A 113 -6.47 -12.69 5.81
N ALA A 114 -7.11 -12.75 4.64
CA ALA A 114 -7.38 -11.56 3.85
C ALA A 114 -8.26 -10.57 4.62
N ILE A 115 -7.91 -9.29 4.55
CA ILE A 115 -8.65 -8.18 5.18
C ILE A 115 -9.47 -7.38 4.16
N GLY A 116 -9.27 -7.64 2.87
CA GLY A 116 -9.95 -6.99 1.76
C GLY A 116 -9.94 -7.84 0.50
N LEU A 117 -10.56 -7.30 -0.53
CA LEU A 117 -10.61 -7.90 -1.85
C LEU A 117 -10.44 -6.80 -2.91
N ASN A 118 -9.69 -7.08 -3.98
CA ASN A 118 -9.65 -6.25 -5.17
C ASN A 118 -9.91 -7.07 -6.44
N ASN A 119 -10.24 -6.39 -7.53
CA ASN A 119 -10.54 -7.06 -8.79
C ASN A 119 -9.28 -7.30 -9.63
N HIS A 120 -9.05 -8.57 -10.01
CA HIS A 120 -8.19 -8.94 -11.14
C HIS A 120 -9.00 -8.79 -12.43
N MET A 121 -8.49 -7.99 -13.40
CA MET A 121 -9.29 -7.59 -14.58
C MET A 121 -10.60 -6.90 -14.18
N GLY A 122 -11.74 -7.38 -14.67
CA GLY A 122 -13.06 -6.98 -14.17
C GLY A 122 -13.68 -5.76 -14.83
N SER A 123 -13.21 -5.33 -16.01
CA SER A 123 -13.74 -4.12 -16.66
C SER A 123 -15.22 -4.23 -17.08
N ALA A 124 -15.77 -5.44 -17.24
CA ALA A 124 -17.19 -5.66 -17.41
C ALA A 124 -17.90 -5.84 -16.05
N ALA A 125 -17.33 -6.68 -15.19
CA ALA A 125 -17.92 -7.04 -13.91
C ALA A 125 -18.07 -5.84 -12.96
N THR A 126 -17.05 -4.97 -12.83
CA THR A 126 -17.11 -3.80 -11.96
C THR A 126 -18.07 -2.71 -12.44
N ALA A 127 -18.52 -2.78 -13.70
CA ALA A 127 -19.56 -1.92 -14.26
C ALA A 127 -20.99 -2.50 -14.08
N ASP A 128 -21.11 -3.76 -13.67
CA ASP A 128 -22.41 -4.41 -13.45
C ASP A 128 -22.87 -4.25 -11.99
N ARG A 129 -23.94 -3.49 -11.80
CA ARG A 129 -24.47 -3.19 -10.47
C ARG A 129 -24.95 -4.43 -9.72
N THR A 130 -25.61 -5.34 -10.42
CA THR A 130 -26.20 -6.55 -9.81
C THR A 130 -25.11 -7.46 -9.28
N LEU A 131 -24.12 -7.76 -10.10
CA LEU A 131 -22.97 -8.58 -9.70
C LEU A 131 -22.20 -7.94 -8.54
N MET A 132 -21.95 -6.62 -8.61
CA MET A 132 -21.28 -5.90 -7.52
C MET A 132 -22.10 -5.90 -6.24
N THR A 133 -23.42 -5.80 -6.29
CA THR A 133 -24.29 -5.92 -5.10
C THR A 133 -24.11 -7.28 -4.41
N TYR A 134 -24.14 -8.37 -5.18
CA TYR A 134 -23.94 -9.71 -4.62
C TYR A 134 -22.53 -9.90 -4.03
N LEU A 135 -21.52 -9.33 -4.68
CA LEU A 135 -20.17 -9.33 -4.14
C LEU A 135 -20.11 -8.55 -2.81
N MET A 136 -20.62 -7.32 -2.78
CA MET A 136 -20.52 -6.46 -1.58
C MET A 136 -21.27 -7.03 -0.39
N GLN A 137 -22.40 -7.71 -0.59
CA GLN A 137 -23.12 -8.43 0.47
C GLN A 137 -22.25 -9.52 1.10
N ASN A 138 -21.43 -10.22 0.31
CA ASN A 138 -20.48 -11.19 0.83
C ASN A 138 -19.33 -10.50 1.57
N LEU A 139 -18.80 -9.37 1.05
CA LEU A 139 -17.72 -8.65 1.72
C LEU A 139 -18.17 -8.06 3.05
N GLU A 140 -19.39 -7.53 3.14
CA GLU A 140 -19.98 -7.04 4.39
C GLU A 140 -20.08 -8.16 5.42
N LYS A 141 -20.65 -9.31 5.04
CA LYS A 141 -20.76 -10.51 5.89
C LYS A 141 -19.41 -10.94 6.47
N TYR A 142 -18.33 -10.84 5.70
CA TYR A 142 -17.00 -11.27 6.11
C TYR A 142 -16.12 -10.13 6.63
N LYS A 143 -16.68 -8.91 6.74
CA LYS A 143 -15.98 -7.70 7.20
C LYS A 143 -14.69 -7.42 6.41
N LEU A 144 -14.78 -7.57 5.08
CA LEU A 144 -13.72 -7.26 4.16
C LEU A 144 -13.97 -5.89 3.51
N PHE A 145 -12.92 -5.10 3.31
CA PHE A 145 -13.01 -3.89 2.48
C PHE A 145 -12.87 -4.25 1.00
N PHE A 146 -13.31 -3.34 0.13
CA PHE A 146 -13.13 -3.46 -1.31
C PHE A 146 -12.13 -2.41 -1.81
N LEU A 147 -11.14 -2.84 -2.60
CA LEU A 147 -10.26 -1.96 -3.36
C LEU A 147 -10.60 -2.06 -4.84
N ASP A 148 -11.17 -0.99 -5.41
CA ASP A 148 -11.42 -0.93 -6.86
C ASP A 148 -10.09 -0.68 -7.58
N SER A 149 -9.61 -1.67 -8.36
CA SER A 149 -8.42 -1.54 -9.20
C SER A 149 -8.62 -0.58 -10.37
N ARG A 150 -9.85 -0.06 -10.56
CA ARG A 150 -10.21 0.97 -11.56
C ARG A 150 -9.74 0.61 -12.96
N THR A 151 -10.04 -0.63 -13.38
CA THR A 151 -9.73 -1.14 -14.72
C THR A 151 -10.63 -0.55 -15.80
N ILE A 152 -11.67 0.19 -15.40
CA ILE A 152 -12.57 0.93 -16.27
C ILE A 152 -13.09 2.18 -15.56
N GLY A 153 -13.23 3.29 -16.30
CA GLY A 153 -13.75 4.55 -15.76
C GLY A 153 -15.21 4.50 -15.33
N SER A 154 -16.03 3.61 -15.94
CA SER A 154 -17.45 3.41 -15.63
C SER A 154 -17.70 2.42 -14.49
N SER A 155 -16.68 2.05 -13.69
CA SER A 155 -16.88 1.19 -12.52
C SER A 155 -17.90 1.79 -11.56
N VAL A 156 -18.85 0.97 -11.13
CA VAL A 156 -19.83 1.28 -10.08
C VAL A 156 -19.48 0.64 -8.74
N ALA A 157 -18.39 -0.13 -8.69
CA ALA A 157 -18.04 -1.00 -7.56
C ALA A 157 -17.92 -0.23 -6.24
N SER A 158 -17.14 0.85 -6.20
CA SER A 158 -16.98 1.66 -4.97
C SER A 158 -18.27 2.34 -4.51
N LYS A 159 -19.16 2.72 -5.45
CA LYS A 159 -20.48 3.25 -5.10
C LYS A 159 -21.34 2.18 -4.46
N VAL A 160 -21.43 1.00 -5.09
CA VAL A 160 -22.22 -0.14 -4.60
C VAL A 160 -21.67 -0.66 -3.26
N ALA A 161 -20.33 -0.63 -3.07
CA ALA A 161 -19.71 -1.00 -1.80
C ALA A 161 -20.23 -0.12 -0.66
N ARG A 162 -20.17 1.21 -0.82
CA ARG A 162 -20.68 2.15 0.20
C ARG A 162 -22.17 1.98 0.48
N GLU A 163 -22.98 1.71 -0.55
CA GLU A 163 -24.42 1.46 -0.40
C GLU A 163 -24.73 0.17 0.39
N ASN A 164 -23.80 -0.78 0.41
CA ASN A 164 -23.90 -2.04 1.16
C ASN A 164 -23.09 -2.04 2.47
N GLY A 165 -22.63 -0.89 2.96
CA GLY A 165 -21.89 -0.78 4.22
C GLY A 165 -20.45 -1.28 4.16
N VAL A 166 -19.90 -1.51 2.95
CA VAL A 166 -18.52 -1.93 2.74
C VAL A 166 -17.62 -0.71 2.54
N VAL A 167 -16.51 -0.65 3.27
CA VAL A 167 -15.50 0.36 3.04
C VAL A 167 -14.91 0.16 1.65
N ALA A 168 -14.94 1.21 0.83
CA ALA A 168 -14.40 1.20 -0.53
C ALA A 168 -13.22 2.15 -0.65
N LEU A 169 -12.13 1.63 -1.19
CA LEU A 169 -10.93 2.34 -1.56
C LEU A 169 -10.74 2.24 -3.07
N ASP A 170 -10.16 3.25 -3.69
CA ASP A 170 -9.90 3.29 -5.14
C ASP A 170 -8.39 3.37 -5.39
N ARG A 171 -7.89 2.64 -6.39
CA ARG A 171 -6.54 2.82 -6.90
C ARG A 171 -6.38 4.21 -7.51
N HIS A 172 -5.29 4.87 -7.21
CA HIS A 172 -4.93 6.15 -7.79
C HIS A 172 -3.97 6.00 -8.98
N ILE A 173 -2.96 5.13 -8.85
CA ILE A 173 -1.90 4.97 -9.87
C ILE A 173 -1.61 3.49 -10.09
N PHE A 174 -1.49 3.06 -11.37
CA PHE A 174 -0.78 1.85 -11.74
C PHE A 174 0.71 2.15 -11.83
N LEU A 175 1.52 1.30 -11.20
CA LEU A 175 2.97 1.46 -11.16
C LEU A 175 3.62 0.97 -12.46
N ASP A 176 3.05 -0.04 -13.08
CA ASP A 176 3.69 -0.84 -14.11
C ASP A 176 2.74 -1.25 -15.27
N ASP A 177 1.94 -0.31 -15.78
CA ASP A 177 1.22 -0.50 -17.05
C ASP A 177 2.20 -0.85 -18.18
N SER A 178 3.36 -0.20 -18.20
CA SER A 178 4.54 -0.55 -19.00
C SER A 178 5.55 -1.26 -18.09
N ASP A 179 6.21 -2.32 -18.60
CA ASP A 179 7.29 -3.02 -17.88
C ASP A 179 8.67 -2.34 -18.07
N ASP A 180 8.72 -1.18 -18.73
CA ASP A 180 9.95 -0.40 -18.87
C ASP A 180 10.37 0.23 -17.55
N TYR A 181 11.66 0.12 -17.20
CA TYR A 181 12.17 0.61 -15.93
C TYR A 181 11.95 2.11 -15.71
N ALA A 182 12.17 2.93 -16.76
CA ALA A 182 12.00 4.37 -16.65
C ALA A 182 10.53 4.76 -16.48
N ASP A 183 9.61 4.02 -17.11
CA ASP A 183 8.17 4.22 -16.94
C ASP A 183 7.73 3.88 -15.51
N VAL A 184 8.14 2.73 -14.99
CA VAL A 184 7.84 2.32 -13.61
C VAL A 184 8.41 3.34 -12.60
N GLN A 185 9.65 3.80 -12.82
CA GLN A 185 10.27 4.82 -11.98
C GLN A 185 9.49 6.14 -12.02
N ARG A 186 9.05 6.57 -13.21
CA ARG A 186 8.21 7.77 -13.38
C ARG A 186 6.88 7.63 -12.63
N GLN A 187 6.20 6.48 -12.74
CA GLN A 187 4.94 6.22 -12.02
C GLN A 187 5.14 6.21 -10.49
N PHE A 188 6.27 5.68 -10.02
CA PHE A 188 6.60 5.77 -8.60
C PHE A 188 6.74 7.23 -8.14
N GLN A 189 7.46 8.08 -8.89
CA GLN A 189 7.60 9.50 -8.55
C GLN A 189 6.24 10.24 -8.62
N LEU A 190 5.39 9.92 -9.58
CA LEU A 190 4.02 10.46 -9.65
C LEU A 190 3.19 10.04 -8.43
N SER A 191 3.41 8.83 -7.91
CA SER A 191 2.73 8.35 -6.70
C SER A 191 3.11 9.18 -5.46
N LEU A 192 4.37 9.56 -5.32
CA LEU A 192 4.83 10.44 -4.25
C LEU A 192 4.21 11.85 -4.37
N GLN A 193 4.19 12.39 -5.60
CA GLN A 193 3.56 13.69 -5.86
C GLN A 193 2.05 13.66 -5.58
N TYR A 194 1.37 12.57 -5.96
CA TYR A 194 -0.05 12.38 -5.70
C TYR A 194 -0.32 12.32 -4.18
N ALA A 195 0.48 11.54 -3.45
CA ALA A 195 0.38 11.46 -1.99
C ALA A 195 0.51 12.84 -1.32
N ARG A 196 1.50 13.64 -1.73
CA ARG A 196 1.70 15.01 -1.22
C ARG A 196 0.50 15.91 -1.48
N ARG A 197 -0.10 15.84 -2.67
CA ARG A 197 -1.25 16.69 -3.04
C ARG A 197 -2.55 16.30 -2.36
N HIS A 198 -2.76 15.00 -2.15
CA HIS A 198 -4.05 14.45 -1.72
C HIS A 198 -4.00 13.81 -0.33
N GLY A 199 -2.83 13.84 0.34
CA GLY A 199 -2.62 13.23 1.65
C GLY A 199 -2.47 11.71 1.62
N THR A 200 -2.90 11.04 0.54
CA THR A 200 -2.80 9.58 0.41
C THR A 200 -2.72 9.18 -1.07
N ALA A 201 -1.80 8.27 -1.39
CA ALA A 201 -1.77 7.56 -2.67
C ALA A 201 -1.95 6.05 -2.44
N ILE A 202 -2.85 5.43 -3.22
CA ILE A 202 -3.01 3.98 -3.32
C ILE A 202 -2.50 3.56 -4.69
N VAL A 203 -1.50 2.69 -4.69
CA VAL A 203 -0.73 2.31 -5.88
C VAL A 203 -0.81 0.80 -6.05
N ILE A 204 -1.07 0.35 -7.27
CA ILE A 204 -1.06 -1.06 -7.62
C ILE A 204 0.09 -1.33 -8.60
N GLY A 205 0.83 -2.40 -8.36
CA GLY A 205 1.84 -2.95 -9.26
C GLY A 205 1.77 -4.47 -9.28
N HIS A 206 2.62 -5.11 -10.10
CA HIS A 206 2.68 -6.56 -10.28
C HIS A 206 4.08 -7.08 -9.95
N PRO A 207 4.28 -8.40 -9.73
CA PRO A 207 5.58 -8.97 -9.33
C PRO A 207 6.54 -9.07 -10.53
N ARG A 208 6.78 -7.94 -11.20
CA ARG A 208 7.68 -7.82 -12.34
C ARG A 208 9.07 -7.38 -11.88
N LYS A 209 10.10 -7.75 -12.64
CA LYS A 209 11.50 -7.46 -12.30
C LYS A 209 11.75 -5.95 -12.07
N ASN A 210 11.26 -5.11 -12.98
CA ASN A 210 11.48 -3.67 -12.90
C ASN A 210 10.65 -3.02 -11.79
N THR A 211 9.44 -3.49 -11.54
CA THR A 211 8.61 -3.07 -10.39
C THR A 211 9.33 -3.34 -9.08
N ILE A 212 9.83 -4.56 -8.87
CA ILE A 212 10.56 -4.93 -7.66
C ILE A 212 11.80 -4.05 -7.48
N ARG A 213 12.58 -3.85 -8.56
CA ARG A 213 13.79 -3.03 -8.55
C ARG A 213 13.49 -1.57 -8.16
N VAL A 214 12.46 -0.97 -8.78
CA VAL A 214 12.06 0.42 -8.47
C VAL A 214 11.58 0.54 -7.02
N LEU A 215 10.81 -0.43 -6.53
CA LEU A 215 10.33 -0.43 -5.15
C LEU A 215 11.48 -0.59 -4.14
N GLN A 216 12.44 -1.49 -4.38
CA GLN A 216 13.62 -1.64 -3.52
C GLN A 216 14.40 -0.34 -3.36
N GLN A 217 14.64 0.36 -4.47
CA GLN A 217 15.38 1.63 -4.48
C GLN A 217 14.54 2.78 -3.92
N GLY A 218 13.32 2.95 -4.44
CA GLY A 218 12.48 4.09 -4.11
C GLY A 218 11.96 4.09 -2.66
N ILE A 219 11.79 2.91 -2.05
CA ILE A 219 11.37 2.83 -0.65
C ILE A 219 12.55 3.06 0.29
N ALA A 220 13.77 2.63 -0.07
CA ALA A 220 14.96 2.94 0.71
C ALA A 220 15.23 4.45 0.78
N ASP A 221 14.90 5.17 -0.30
CA ASP A 221 15.08 6.62 -0.45
C ASP A 221 13.77 7.41 -0.23
N LEU A 222 12.81 6.85 0.51
CA LEU A 222 11.51 7.48 0.70
C LEU A 222 11.65 8.80 1.45
N PRO A 223 11.11 9.92 0.92
CA PRO A 223 11.22 11.22 1.57
C PRO A 223 10.54 11.23 2.96
N PRO A 224 11.07 11.99 3.95
CA PRO A 224 10.56 11.99 5.31
C PRO A 224 9.14 12.55 5.48
N ASP A 225 8.63 13.26 4.47
CA ASP A 225 7.26 13.77 4.41
C ASP A 225 6.25 12.73 3.88
N ILE A 226 6.72 11.51 3.52
CA ILE A 226 5.87 10.41 3.04
C ILE A 226 6.08 9.18 3.91
N GLN A 227 4.98 8.60 4.37
CA GLN A 227 4.99 7.36 5.15
C GLN A 227 4.44 6.22 4.31
N LEU A 228 5.20 5.11 4.20
CA LEU A 228 4.71 3.85 3.66
C LEU A 228 3.77 3.21 4.69
N VAL A 229 2.56 2.84 4.27
CA VAL A 229 1.52 2.26 5.14
C VAL A 229 0.87 1.05 4.47
N GLY A 230 0.44 0.08 5.27
CA GLY A 230 -0.36 -1.03 4.77
C GLY A 230 -1.80 -0.60 4.44
N MET A 231 -2.48 -1.39 3.58
CA MET A 231 -3.88 -1.15 3.22
C MET A 231 -4.82 -1.20 4.43
N GLY A 232 -4.52 -2.03 5.43
CA GLY A 232 -5.27 -2.12 6.67
C GLY A 232 -5.28 -0.81 7.46
N SER A 233 -4.19 -0.05 7.42
CA SER A 233 -4.13 1.28 8.04
C SER A 233 -5.12 2.26 7.40
N LEU A 234 -5.24 2.23 6.06
CA LEU A 234 -6.21 3.05 5.34
C LEU A 234 -7.64 2.59 5.59
N TRP A 235 -7.87 1.27 5.59
CA TRP A 235 -9.17 0.68 5.88
C TRP A 235 -9.69 1.05 7.27
N ARG A 236 -8.83 0.99 8.31
CA ARG A 236 -9.19 1.36 9.68
C ARG A 236 -9.15 2.85 9.93
N ASN A 237 -8.80 3.66 8.92
CA ASN A 237 -8.61 5.10 9.03
C ASN A 237 -7.66 5.49 10.19
N GLU A 238 -6.58 4.73 10.34
CA GLU A 238 -5.58 4.99 11.37
C GLU A 238 -4.88 6.32 11.11
N LYS A 239 -4.70 7.10 12.17
CA LYS A 239 -3.95 8.35 12.09
C LYS A 239 -2.46 8.03 11.97
N VAL A 240 -1.79 8.66 11.03
CA VAL A 240 -0.34 8.64 10.94
C VAL A 240 0.21 9.45 12.12
N ILE A 241 0.98 8.79 12.98
CA ILE A 241 1.73 9.46 14.04
C ILE A 241 3.12 9.70 13.45
N PRO A 242 3.52 10.95 13.17
CA PRO A 242 4.87 11.21 12.70
C PRO A 242 5.88 10.71 13.76
N PRO A 243 7.04 10.19 13.34
CA PRO A 243 8.08 9.78 14.28
C PRO A 243 8.41 10.95 15.19
N LYS A 244 8.47 10.70 16.50
CA LYS A 244 8.90 11.74 17.45
C LYS A 244 10.31 12.18 17.05
N PRO A 245 10.58 13.49 16.91
CA PRO A 245 11.92 13.93 16.64
C PRO A 245 12.83 13.45 17.77
N PHE A 246 13.90 12.78 17.40
CA PHE A 246 14.93 12.38 18.35
C PHE A 246 15.83 13.59 18.59
N ILE A 247 15.74 14.21 19.77
CA ILE A 247 16.57 15.34 20.14
C ILE A 247 17.68 14.81 21.06
N LEU A 248 18.91 14.82 20.54
CA LEU A 248 20.11 14.62 21.37
C LEU A 248 20.43 15.93 22.09
N LEU A 249 20.17 15.96 23.39
CA LEU A 249 20.62 17.06 24.24
C LEU A 249 22.02 16.71 24.77
N PHE A 250 23.01 17.43 24.32
CA PHE A 250 24.35 17.36 24.90
C PHE A 250 24.39 18.31 26.11
N ASN A 251 24.46 17.77 27.31
CA ASN A 251 24.54 18.58 28.53
C ASN A 251 25.96 19.15 28.76
N ASP A 252 26.94 18.56 28.09
CA ASP A 252 28.33 19.03 28.19
C ASP A 252 28.73 19.74 26.91
N PRO A 253 29.50 20.83 27.00
CA PRO A 253 30.08 21.43 25.82
C PRO A 253 30.96 20.39 25.10
N PRO A 254 31.01 20.41 23.75
CA PRO A 254 31.87 19.49 23.01
C PRO A 254 33.31 19.67 23.50
N ALA A 255 33.96 18.53 23.74
CA ALA A 255 35.37 18.56 24.12
C ALA A 255 36.17 19.30 23.05
N SER A 256 37.13 20.14 23.47
CA SER A 256 38.02 20.80 22.53
C SER A 256 38.77 19.76 21.70
N THR A 257 38.65 19.88 20.37
CA THR A 257 39.30 18.96 19.42
C THR A 257 40.77 19.32 19.15
N SER A 258 41.28 20.38 19.78
CA SER A 258 42.65 20.85 19.58
C SER A 258 43.36 21.00 20.93
N ILE A 259 44.01 19.93 21.35
CA ILE A 259 45.00 19.94 22.41
C ILE A 259 46.34 19.67 21.74
N GLU A 260 47.33 20.47 22.03
CA GLU A 260 48.70 20.21 21.55
C GLU A 260 49.44 19.27 22.51
N PRO A 261 50.07 18.18 22.02
CA PRO A 261 50.00 17.66 20.67
C PRO A 261 48.59 17.06 20.34
N PHE A 262 48.17 17.18 19.09
CA PHE A 262 46.81 16.76 18.62
C PHE A 262 46.47 15.34 19.06
N GLU A 263 45.67 15.17 20.09
CA GLU A 263 45.02 13.90 20.43
C GLU A 263 43.75 13.76 19.65
N LYS A 264 43.58 12.57 19.05
CA LYS A 264 42.31 12.25 18.35
C LYS A 264 41.23 11.91 19.38
N TYR A 265 40.31 12.82 19.60
CA TYR A 265 39.07 12.51 20.32
C TYR A 265 37.96 12.12 19.34
N PRO A 266 37.08 11.16 19.68
CA PRO A 266 35.94 10.86 18.85
C PRO A 266 35.03 12.08 18.73
N LEU A 267 34.76 12.48 17.48
CA LEU A 267 33.97 13.69 17.13
C LEU A 267 32.49 13.61 17.61
N LEU A 268 32.00 12.44 17.95
CA LEU A 268 30.64 12.22 18.44
C LEU A 268 30.70 11.32 19.68
N ARG A 269 30.36 11.87 20.85
CA ARG A 269 30.06 11.06 22.02
C ARG A 269 28.67 10.48 21.89
N GLY A 270 28.52 9.15 22.01
CA GLY A 270 27.23 8.46 22.04
C GLY A 270 26.89 7.65 20.79
N VAL A 271 27.83 7.49 19.85
CA VAL A 271 27.73 6.44 18.82
C VAL A 271 28.37 5.18 19.41
N PRO A 272 27.65 4.04 19.54
CA PRO A 272 28.27 2.77 19.94
C PRO A 272 29.37 2.41 18.95
N GLU A 273 30.49 1.89 19.45
CA GLU A 273 31.57 1.31 18.64
C GLU A 273 31.06 0.13 17.82
#